data_50e4407f0de200a326bb36bc8ec27939
#
_entry.id   50e4407f0de200a326bb36bc8ec27939
#
_cell.length_a   1.000
_cell.length_b   1.000
_cell.length_c   1.000
_cell.angle_alpha   90.00
_cell.angle_beta   90.00
_cell.angle_gamma   90.00
#
_symmetry.space_group_name_H-M   'P 1'
#
loop_
_entity.id
_entity.type
_entity.pdbx_description
1 polymer ?
#
loop_
_entity_poly.entity_id
_entity_poly.type
_entity_poly.pdbx_seq_one_letter_code
_entity_poly.pdbx_strand_id
1 'polypeptide(L)'
;RYPHQFSGGQRQRIGIARSLALKPKFVVCDEAVSALDVSIQSQIINLLLDLKEEENLTYLFISHDLSVIKYISDRVGVMYLGNLVELSTTEQLFAKPMHPYTEALLSAIPTTDLDDNKETIILEGDIPSPIRPPKGCKFHTRCRYCTDICKKVTPEFEEVEPGHFVACHHKLGEENK
;
A
#
# COMPACT_ATOMS: atom_id res chain seq x y z
N ARG A 1 28.11 -8.35 21.55
CA ARG A 1 26.79 -8.96 21.80
C ARG A 1 26.30 -9.67 20.56
N TYR A 2 25.55 -10.76 20.72
CA TYR A 2 24.95 -11.51 19.61
C TYR A 2 23.58 -10.93 19.25
N PRO A 3 23.09 -11.09 18.00
CA PRO A 3 21.80 -10.53 17.56
C PRO A 3 20.60 -10.92 18.45
N HIS A 4 20.58 -12.12 19.01
CA HIS A 4 19.52 -12.60 19.91
C HIS A 4 19.47 -11.89 21.27
N GLN A 5 20.51 -11.15 21.64
CA GLN A 5 20.60 -10.37 22.89
C GLN A 5 20.01 -8.96 22.78
N PHE A 6 19.52 -8.59 21.59
CA PHE A 6 18.88 -7.31 21.33
C PHE A 6 17.37 -7.46 21.18
N SER A 7 16.61 -6.44 21.63
CA SER A 7 15.18 -6.37 21.37
C SER A 7 14.87 -6.21 19.87
N GLY A 8 13.62 -6.45 19.46
CA GLY A 8 13.18 -6.25 18.07
C GLY A 8 13.52 -4.85 17.55
N GLY A 9 13.14 -3.81 18.30
CA GLY A 9 13.42 -2.42 17.94
C GLY A 9 14.93 -2.09 17.89
N GLN A 10 15.73 -2.67 18.79
CA GLN A 10 17.19 -2.50 18.73
C GLN A 10 17.79 -3.15 17.47
N ARG A 11 17.35 -4.36 17.12
CA ARG A 11 17.78 -5.02 15.87
C ARG A 11 17.40 -4.21 14.66
N GLN A 12 16.20 -3.62 14.65
CA GLN A 12 15.74 -2.77 13.55
C GLN A 12 16.61 -1.50 13.41
N ARG A 13 16.92 -0.81 14.50
CA ARG A 13 17.80 0.36 14.50
C ARG A 13 19.21 0.01 14.00
N ILE A 14 19.75 -1.14 14.37
CA ILE A 14 21.04 -1.64 13.84
C ILE A 14 20.93 -1.90 12.33
N GLY A 15 19.83 -2.49 11.85
CA GLY A 15 19.56 -2.70 10.44
C GLY A 15 19.52 -1.39 9.65
N ILE A 16 18.82 -0.37 10.17
CA ILE A 16 18.76 0.97 9.57
C ILE A 16 20.15 1.59 9.52
N ALA A 17 20.89 1.61 10.64
CA ALA A 17 22.24 2.16 10.68
C ALA A 17 23.18 1.47 9.67
N ARG A 18 23.05 0.14 9.53
CA ARG A 18 23.82 -0.62 8.53
C ARG A 18 23.47 -0.22 7.10
N SER A 19 22.19 -0.03 6.78
CA SER A 19 21.76 0.37 5.43
C SER A 19 22.25 1.76 5.06
N LEU A 20 22.40 2.66 6.02
CA LEU A 20 22.84 4.05 5.84
C LEU A 20 24.37 4.23 5.87
N ALA A 21 25.14 3.21 6.27
CA ALA A 21 26.59 3.31 6.43
C ALA A 21 27.34 3.74 5.15
N LEU A 22 26.78 3.45 3.97
CA LEU A 22 27.32 3.83 2.66
C LEU A 22 26.73 5.14 2.10
N LYS A 23 25.95 5.88 2.90
CA LYS A 23 25.28 7.13 2.50
C LYS A 23 24.49 6.98 1.18
N PRO A 24 23.56 6.03 1.10
CA PRO A 24 22.74 5.85 -0.10
C PRO A 24 21.81 7.05 -0.29
N LYS A 25 21.35 7.27 -1.54
CA LYS A 25 20.28 8.23 -1.85
C LYS A 25 18.89 7.57 -1.86
N PHE A 26 18.85 6.24 -1.99
CA PHE A 26 17.64 5.45 -2.09
C PHE A 26 17.72 4.21 -1.20
N VAL A 27 16.69 3.97 -0.40
CA VAL A 27 16.61 2.84 0.52
C VAL A 27 15.29 2.09 0.30
N VAL A 28 15.35 0.77 0.23
CA VAL A 28 14.17 -0.10 0.21
C VAL A 28 13.88 -0.58 1.64
N CYS A 29 12.71 -0.25 2.13
CA CYS A 29 12.18 -0.66 3.43
C CYS A 29 11.11 -1.74 3.20
N ASP A 30 11.52 -3.00 3.21
CA ASP A 30 10.62 -4.15 3.01
C ASP A 30 10.11 -4.63 4.37
N GLU A 31 8.83 -4.41 4.66
CA GLU A 31 8.15 -4.73 5.93
C GLU A 31 8.94 -4.30 7.18
N ALA A 32 9.58 -3.14 7.12
CA ALA A 32 10.55 -2.68 8.13
C ALA A 32 10.01 -2.59 9.57
N VAL A 33 8.68 -2.59 9.77
CA VAL A 33 8.05 -2.43 11.09
C VAL A 33 7.02 -3.51 11.43
N SER A 34 6.77 -4.48 10.54
CA SER A 34 5.68 -5.47 10.66
C SER A 34 5.80 -6.39 11.88
N ALA A 35 7.02 -6.65 12.36
CA ALA A 35 7.28 -7.54 13.49
C ALA A 35 7.46 -6.81 14.84
N LEU A 36 7.10 -5.52 14.89
CA LEU A 36 7.29 -4.68 16.08
C LEU A 36 5.93 -4.36 16.72
N ASP A 37 5.93 -4.17 18.04
CA ASP A 37 4.76 -3.63 18.73
C ASP A 37 4.50 -2.16 18.31
N VAL A 38 3.25 -1.70 18.45
CA VAL A 38 2.78 -0.39 17.94
C VAL A 38 3.63 0.78 18.46
N SER A 39 4.08 0.72 19.72
CA SER A 39 4.87 1.77 20.31
C SER A 39 6.27 1.87 19.71
N ILE A 40 6.92 0.73 19.51
CA ILE A 40 8.25 0.65 18.88
C ILE A 40 8.14 0.95 17.38
N GLN A 41 7.08 0.49 16.72
CA GLN A 41 6.77 0.81 15.32
C GLN A 41 6.74 2.32 15.09
N SER A 42 5.97 3.07 15.91
CA SER A 42 5.90 4.54 15.82
C SER A 42 7.26 5.20 15.98
N GLN A 43 8.10 4.72 16.92
CA GLN A 43 9.45 5.24 17.11
C GLN A 43 10.36 5.01 15.90
N ILE A 44 10.26 3.84 15.24
CA ILE A 44 11.04 3.54 14.05
C ILE A 44 10.57 4.37 12.85
N ILE A 45 9.26 4.58 12.71
CA ILE A 45 8.71 5.42 11.64
C ILE A 45 9.19 6.87 11.78
N ASN A 46 9.13 7.44 12.99
CA ASN A 46 9.63 8.79 13.25
C ASN A 46 11.14 8.88 12.95
N LEU A 47 11.92 7.90 13.41
CA LEU A 47 13.36 7.84 13.05
C LEU A 47 13.60 7.83 11.53
N LEU A 48 12.80 7.09 10.76
CA LEU A 48 12.93 7.05 9.29
C LEU A 48 12.54 8.39 8.66
N LEU A 49 11.53 9.09 9.20
CA LEU A 49 11.15 10.43 8.73
C LEU A 49 12.26 11.45 9.03
N ASP A 50 12.81 11.47 10.24
CA ASP A 50 13.93 12.33 10.61
C ASP A 50 15.12 12.11 9.68
N LEU A 51 15.50 10.84 9.45
CA LEU A 51 16.59 10.47 8.53
C LEU A 51 16.29 10.82 7.07
N LYS A 52 15.01 10.74 6.63
CA LYS A 52 14.61 11.18 5.29
C LYS A 52 14.92 12.67 5.07
N GLU A 53 14.63 13.50 6.06
CA GLU A 53 14.88 14.94 5.99
C GLU A 53 16.36 15.28 6.16
N GLU A 54 17.02 14.74 7.19
CA GLU A 54 18.42 15.06 7.51
C GLU A 54 19.40 14.62 6.41
N GLU A 55 19.19 13.43 5.85
CA GLU A 55 20.10 12.83 4.84
C GLU A 55 19.56 12.95 3.40
N ASN A 56 18.41 13.62 3.20
CA ASN A 56 17.73 13.78 1.90
C ASN A 56 17.52 12.43 1.18
N LEU A 57 16.94 11.46 1.89
CA LEU A 57 16.75 10.10 1.41
C LEU A 57 15.43 9.94 0.64
N THR A 58 15.46 9.05 -0.35
CA THR A 58 14.25 8.54 -1.00
C THR A 58 13.99 7.11 -0.52
N TYR A 59 12.76 6.83 -0.09
CA TYR A 59 12.34 5.49 0.34
C TYR A 59 11.41 4.82 -0.67
N LEU A 60 11.64 3.52 -0.90
CA LEU A 60 10.60 2.61 -1.34
C LEU A 60 10.14 1.81 -0.11
N PHE A 61 8.97 2.16 0.42
CA PHE A 61 8.45 1.56 1.63
C PHE A 61 7.37 0.53 1.27
N ILE A 62 7.59 -0.75 1.62
CA ILE A 62 6.67 -1.85 1.37
C ILE A 62 6.04 -2.25 2.71
N SER A 63 4.71 -2.22 2.78
CA SER A 63 3.96 -2.59 3.97
C SER A 63 2.55 -3.07 3.61
N HIS A 64 1.96 -3.87 4.48
CA HIS A 64 0.54 -4.23 4.45
C HIS A 64 -0.30 -3.36 5.41
N ASP A 65 0.32 -2.50 6.22
CA ASP A 65 -0.35 -1.58 7.13
C ASP A 65 -0.58 -0.23 6.44
N LEU A 66 -1.83 0.02 6.05
CA LEU A 66 -2.23 1.24 5.36
C LEU A 66 -2.14 2.49 6.24
N SER A 67 -2.25 2.34 7.57
CA SER A 67 -2.09 3.46 8.49
C SER A 67 -0.65 3.96 8.50
N VAL A 68 0.31 3.04 8.48
CA VAL A 68 1.73 3.35 8.33
C VAL A 68 2.01 4.01 6.98
N ILE A 69 1.49 3.42 5.90
CA ILE A 69 1.65 3.97 4.53
C ILE A 69 1.11 5.40 4.45
N LYS A 70 -0.08 5.65 5.00
CA LYS A 70 -0.69 6.99 5.04
C LYS A 70 0.23 8.03 5.69
N TYR A 71 0.96 7.62 6.73
CA TYR A 71 1.77 8.53 7.54
C TYR A 71 3.15 8.82 6.92
N ILE A 72 3.80 7.83 6.29
CA ILE A 72 5.19 7.95 5.83
C ILE A 72 5.34 8.29 4.34
N SER A 73 4.31 8.02 3.52
CA SER A 73 4.45 8.03 2.07
C SER A 73 3.91 9.30 1.42
N ASP A 74 4.62 9.83 0.43
CA ASP A 74 4.15 10.94 -0.43
C ASP A 74 3.26 10.40 -1.56
N ARG A 75 3.60 9.21 -2.09
CA ARG A 75 2.85 8.51 -3.13
C ARG A 75 2.66 7.05 -2.74
N VAL A 76 1.52 6.48 -3.13
CA VAL A 76 1.16 5.09 -2.82
C VAL A 76 0.83 4.33 -4.09
N GLY A 77 1.47 3.18 -4.26
CA GLY A 77 1.12 2.19 -5.28
C GLY A 77 0.46 0.97 -4.65
N VAL A 78 -0.74 0.64 -5.08
CA VAL A 78 -1.48 -0.55 -4.65
C VAL A 78 -1.23 -1.68 -5.62
N MET A 79 -0.84 -2.84 -5.10
CA MET A 79 -0.54 -4.03 -5.91
C MET A 79 -1.50 -5.17 -5.61
N TYR A 80 -1.91 -5.90 -6.65
CA TYR A 80 -2.68 -7.13 -6.54
C TYR A 80 -2.12 -8.22 -7.45
N LEU A 81 -1.79 -9.39 -6.91
CA LEU A 81 -1.17 -10.51 -7.61
C LEU A 81 0.01 -10.08 -8.51
N GLY A 82 0.92 -9.27 -7.97
CA GLY A 82 2.12 -8.80 -8.67
C GLY A 82 1.90 -7.71 -9.71
N ASN A 83 0.66 -7.19 -9.86
CA ASN A 83 0.36 -6.10 -10.78
C ASN A 83 0.03 -4.82 -10.00
N LEU A 84 0.56 -3.69 -10.45
CA LEU A 84 0.17 -2.38 -9.97
C LEU A 84 -1.24 -2.08 -10.49
N VAL A 85 -2.18 -1.83 -9.58
CA VAL A 85 -3.60 -1.59 -9.91
C VAL A 85 -4.00 -0.15 -9.73
N GLU A 86 -3.35 0.57 -8.83
CA GLU A 86 -3.56 2.00 -8.60
C GLU A 86 -2.27 2.66 -8.10
N LEU A 87 -2.00 3.90 -8.52
CA LEU A 87 -0.87 4.71 -8.09
C LEU A 87 -1.29 6.18 -8.06
N SER A 88 -1.15 6.83 -6.92
CA SER A 88 -1.42 8.27 -6.80
C SER A 88 -0.64 8.90 -5.65
N THR A 89 -0.87 10.18 -5.38
CA THR A 89 -0.44 10.77 -4.11
C THR A 89 -1.20 10.12 -2.95
N THR A 90 -0.61 10.11 -1.77
CA THR A 90 -1.27 9.57 -0.57
C THR A 90 -2.61 10.26 -0.31
N GLU A 91 -2.63 11.58 -0.44
CA GLU A 91 -3.84 12.38 -0.23
C GLU A 91 -4.97 11.98 -1.19
N GLN A 92 -4.68 11.87 -2.50
CA GLN A 92 -5.65 11.45 -3.52
C GLN A 92 -6.18 10.04 -3.24
N LEU A 93 -5.28 9.07 -2.96
CA LEU A 93 -5.67 7.68 -2.77
C LEU A 93 -6.63 7.52 -1.58
N PHE A 94 -6.33 8.18 -0.46
CA PHE A 94 -7.15 8.06 0.75
C PHE A 94 -8.45 8.86 0.68
N ALA A 95 -8.50 9.95 -0.13
CA ALA A 95 -9.70 10.74 -0.33
C ALA A 95 -10.65 10.10 -1.38
N LYS A 96 -10.08 9.58 -2.48
CA LYS A 96 -10.84 9.10 -3.65
C LYS A 96 -10.15 7.89 -4.28
N PRO A 97 -10.25 6.70 -3.68
CA PRO A 97 -9.76 5.48 -4.33
C PRO A 97 -10.58 5.20 -5.59
N MET A 98 -9.92 4.88 -6.70
CA MET A 98 -10.58 4.65 -7.98
C MET A 98 -10.58 3.17 -8.40
N HIS A 99 -9.73 2.33 -7.79
CA HIS A 99 -9.77 0.89 -8.03
C HIS A 99 -10.58 0.18 -6.93
N PRO A 100 -11.51 -0.75 -7.28
CA PRO A 100 -12.33 -1.45 -6.30
C PRO A 100 -11.57 -2.23 -5.22
N TYR A 101 -10.37 -2.69 -5.52
CA TYR A 101 -9.51 -3.33 -4.52
C TYR A 101 -8.99 -2.32 -3.48
N THR A 102 -8.56 -1.14 -3.94
CA THR A 102 -8.12 -0.06 -3.05
C THR A 102 -9.25 0.40 -2.14
N GLU A 103 -10.45 0.58 -2.70
CA GLU A 103 -11.67 0.92 -1.94
C GLU A 103 -11.90 -0.10 -0.81
N ALA A 104 -11.84 -1.39 -1.13
CA ALA A 104 -12.03 -2.45 -0.14
C ALA A 104 -10.93 -2.44 0.95
N LEU A 105 -9.67 -2.23 0.57
CA LEU A 105 -8.58 -2.12 1.53
C LEU A 105 -8.77 -0.92 2.48
N LEU A 106 -9.12 0.24 1.94
CA LEU A 106 -9.32 1.46 2.74
C LEU A 106 -10.57 1.39 3.62
N SER A 107 -11.61 0.63 3.19
CA SER A 107 -12.81 0.41 4.02
C SER A 107 -12.54 -0.43 5.27
N ALA A 108 -11.45 -1.21 5.26
CA ALA A 108 -11.06 -2.05 6.40
C ALA A 108 -10.21 -1.32 7.45
N ILE A 109 -9.80 -0.08 7.19
CA ILE A 109 -9.05 0.71 8.17
C ILE A 109 -10.00 1.16 9.29
N PRO A 110 -9.72 0.83 10.57
CA PRO A 110 -10.52 1.32 11.68
C PRO A 110 -10.49 2.85 11.74
N THR A 111 -11.66 3.48 11.84
CA THR A 111 -11.77 4.92 12.07
C THR A 111 -11.96 5.18 13.56
N THR A 112 -11.42 6.29 14.06
CA THR A 112 -11.66 6.76 15.41
C THR A 112 -12.91 7.65 15.51
N ASP A 113 -13.55 7.94 14.40
CA ASP A 113 -14.76 8.73 14.31
C ASP A 113 -15.97 7.83 14.60
N LEU A 114 -16.64 8.09 15.71
CA LEU A 114 -17.80 7.30 16.17
C LEU A 114 -19.04 7.48 15.28
N ASP A 115 -19.08 8.54 14.49
CA ASP A 115 -20.17 8.85 13.57
C ASP A 115 -19.91 8.32 12.13
N ASP A 116 -18.73 7.76 11.86
CA ASP A 116 -18.38 7.20 10.54
C ASP A 116 -18.99 5.81 10.37
N ASN A 117 -20.22 5.78 9.85
CA ASN A 117 -20.95 4.56 9.46
C ASN A 117 -20.37 3.89 8.21
N LYS A 118 -19.05 3.93 8.01
CA LYS A 118 -18.40 3.34 6.85
C LYS A 118 -18.52 1.82 6.89
N GLU A 119 -19.31 1.26 5.98
CA GLU A 119 -19.44 -0.19 5.86
C GLU A 119 -18.12 -0.79 5.37
N THR A 120 -17.57 -1.75 6.12
CA THR A 120 -16.42 -2.52 5.68
C THR A 120 -16.78 -3.40 4.49
N ILE A 121 -16.08 -3.25 3.39
CA ILE A 121 -16.28 -4.05 2.18
C ILE A 121 -15.61 -5.40 2.36
N ILE A 122 -16.44 -6.44 2.53
CA ILE A 122 -15.93 -7.82 2.62
C ILE A 122 -15.68 -8.35 1.22
N LEU A 123 -14.41 -8.70 0.95
CA LEU A 123 -14.03 -9.33 -0.32
C LEU A 123 -14.36 -10.81 -0.27
N GLU A 124 -15.33 -11.24 -1.10
CA GLU A 124 -15.73 -12.64 -1.20
C GLU A 124 -14.73 -13.48 -2.01
N GLY A 125 -14.69 -14.78 -1.74
CA GLY A 125 -13.87 -15.77 -2.45
C GLY A 125 -12.39 -15.77 -2.03
N ASP A 126 -11.70 -16.83 -2.46
CA ASP A 126 -10.29 -17.04 -2.18
C ASP A 126 -9.38 -16.16 -3.05
N ILE A 127 -8.19 -15.87 -2.53
CA ILE A 127 -7.16 -15.18 -3.31
C ILE A 127 -6.64 -16.16 -4.38
N PRO A 128 -6.74 -15.84 -5.68
CA PRO A 128 -6.24 -16.71 -6.73
C PRO A 128 -4.73 -16.91 -6.62
N SER A 129 -4.27 -18.08 -7.10
CA SER A 129 -2.83 -18.38 -7.10
C SER A 129 -2.05 -17.41 -7.98
N PRO A 130 -0.96 -16.82 -7.49
CA PRO A 130 -0.08 -15.95 -8.29
C PRO A 130 0.66 -16.73 -9.39
N ILE A 131 0.80 -18.06 -9.25
CA ILE A 131 1.44 -18.92 -10.25
C ILE A 131 0.54 -19.10 -11.49
N ARG A 132 -0.78 -19.11 -11.28
CA ARG A 132 -1.79 -19.23 -12.35
C ARG A 132 -2.85 -18.14 -12.16
N PRO A 133 -2.49 -16.87 -12.41
CA PRO A 133 -3.41 -15.77 -12.21
C PRO A 133 -4.59 -15.84 -13.17
N PRO A 134 -5.75 -15.32 -12.82
CA PRO A 134 -6.92 -15.26 -13.70
C PRO A 134 -6.61 -14.48 -14.99
N LYS A 135 -7.29 -14.82 -16.10
CA LYS A 135 -7.24 -14.04 -17.34
C LYS A 135 -7.94 -12.69 -17.11
N GLY A 136 -7.66 -11.72 -17.98
CA GLY A 136 -8.23 -10.38 -17.86
C GLY A 136 -7.77 -9.62 -16.62
N CYS A 137 -8.66 -8.84 -16.01
CA CYS A 137 -8.40 -8.16 -14.75
C CYS A 137 -8.12 -9.19 -13.65
N LYS A 138 -6.97 -9.08 -12.97
CA LYS A 138 -6.56 -10.05 -11.94
C LYS A 138 -7.48 -10.06 -10.72
N PHE A 139 -8.15 -8.95 -10.47
CA PHE A 139 -9.08 -8.80 -9.34
C PHE A 139 -10.53 -9.22 -9.66
N HIS A 140 -10.87 -9.55 -10.92
CA HIS A 140 -12.26 -9.77 -11.34
C HIS A 140 -12.99 -10.85 -10.54
N THR A 141 -12.30 -11.87 -10.03
CA THR A 141 -12.91 -12.98 -9.26
C THR A 141 -13.43 -12.56 -7.89
N ARG A 142 -12.99 -11.41 -7.38
CA ARG A 142 -13.35 -10.85 -6.07
C ARG A 142 -13.94 -9.44 -6.16
N CYS A 143 -14.14 -8.94 -7.39
CA CYS A 143 -14.62 -7.58 -7.63
C CYS A 143 -16.14 -7.54 -7.71
N ARG A 144 -16.79 -6.78 -6.83
CA ARG A 144 -18.24 -6.56 -6.83
C ARG A 144 -18.77 -5.81 -8.06
N TYR A 145 -17.87 -5.11 -8.78
CA TYR A 145 -18.18 -4.38 -10.02
C TYR A 145 -17.81 -5.16 -11.28
N CYS A 146 -17.52 -6.48 -11.16
CA CYS A 146 -17.05 -7.30 -12.26
C CYS A 146 -18.10 -7.41 -13.38
N THR A 147 -17.66 -7.17 -14.61
CA THR A 147 -18.44 -7.41 -15.84
C THR A 147 -17.70 -8.38 -16.77
N ASP A 148 -18.31 -8.73 -17.92
CA ASP A 148 -17.72 -9.71 -18.85
C ASP A 148 -16.40 -9.23 -19.48
N ILE A 149 -16.19 -7.93 -19.64
CA ILE A 149 -14.91 -7.41 -20.13
C ILE A 149 -13.78 -7.69 -19.14
N CYS A 150 -14.06 -7.58 -17.84
CA CYS A 150 -13.07 -7.82 -16.78
C CYS A 150 -12.52 -9.25 -16.78
N LYS A 151 -13.33 -10.23 -17.26
CA LYS A 151 -12.93 -11.64 -17.36
C LYS A 151 -12.05 -11.92 -18.56
N LYS A 152 -12.10 -11.08 -19.60
CA LYS A 152 -11.50 -11.33 -20.90
C LYS A 152 -10.30 -10.44 -21.19
N VAL A 153 -10.37 -9.18 -20.82
CA VAL A 153 -9.40 -8.14 -21.16
C VAL A 153 -8.69 -7.66 -19.90
N THR A 154 -7.36 -7.57 -19.95
CA THR A 154 -6.58 -6.93 -18.90
C THR A 154 -6.73 -5.41 -19.04
N PRO A 155 -7.16 -4.69 -17.99
CA PRO A 155 -7.26 -3.24 -18.05
C PRO A 155 -5.87 -2.60 -18.21
N GLU A 156 -5.79 -1.55 -19.01
CA GLU A 156 -4.59 -0.74 -19.13
C GLU A 156 -4.38 0.09 -17.85
N PHE A 157 -3.11 0.32 -17.53
CA PHE A 157 -2.73 1.19 -16.42
C PHE A 157 -2.56 2.60 -17.00
N GLU A 158 -3.56 3.44 -16.81
CA GLU A 158 -3.65 4.76 -17.44
C GLU A 158 -3.83 5.88 -16.42
N GLU A 159 -3.37 7.07 -16.76
CA GLU A 159 -3.57 8.28 -15.97
C GLU A 159 -5.00 8.78 -16.15
N VAL A 160 -5.76 8.84 -15.05
CA VAL A 160 -7.18 9.25 -15.03
C VAL A 160 -7.36 10.66 -14.50
N GLU A 161 -6.51 11.08 -13.60
CA GLU A 161 -6.38 12.44 -13.08
C GLU A 161 -4.88 12.75 -12.95
N PRO A 162 -4.45 14.01 -12.91
CA PRO A 162 -3.03 14.36 -12.83
C PRO A 162 -2.31 13.63 -11.68
N GLY A 163 -1.36 12.76 -12.03
CA GLY A 163 -0.60 11.93 -11.08
C GLY A 163 -1.35 10.72 -10.51
N HIS A 164 -2.61 10.47 -10.90
CA HIS A 164 -3.42 9.35 -10.46
C HIS A 164 -3.63 8.35 -11.60
N PHE A 165 -3.07 7.15 -11.44
CA PHE A 165 -3.07 6.08 -12.44
C PHE A 165 -3.87 4.89 -11.92
N VAL A 166 -4.70 4.28 -12.78
CA VAL A 166 -5.57 3.16 -12.40
C VAL A 166 -5.66 2.13 -13.52
N ALA A 167 -5.59 0.84 -13.15
CA ALA A 167 -5.83 -0.28 -14.05
C ALA A 167 -7.21 -0.90 -13.81
N CYS A 168 -8.28 -0.25 -14.25
CA CYS A 168 -9.65 -0.73 -14.06
C CYS A 168 -10.54 -0.37 -15.25
N HIS A 169 -11.44 -1.30 -15.65
CA HIS A 169 -12.48 -1.02 -16.66
C HIS A 169 -13.65 -0.20 -16.10
N HIS A 170 -13.83 -0.22 -14.77
CA HIS A 170 -14.92 0.44 -14.04
C HIS A 170 -14.32 1.24 -12.89
N LYS A 171 -13.67 2.35 -13.22
CA LYS A 171 -13.06 3.24 -12.24
C LYS A 171 -14.13 3.87 -11.36
N LEU A 172 -13.91 3.87 -10.06
CA LEU A 172 -14.84 4.46 -9.10
C LEU A 172 -14.80 6.00 -9.21
N GLY A 173 -15.95 6.63 -9.06
CA GLY A 173 -16.04 8.10 -9.12
C GLY A 173 -15.95 8.71 -10.53
N GLU A 174 -15.80 7.91 -11.59
CA GLU A 174 -16.15 8.36 -12.94
C GLU A 174 -17.68 8.27 -13.09
N GLU A 175 -18.34 9.40 -13.29
CA GLU A 175 -19.73 9.40 -13.74
C GLU A 175 -19.77 8.69 -15.09
N ASN A 176 -20.51 7.58 -15.16
CA ASN A 176 -20.77 6.89 -16.42
C ASN A 176 -21.39 7.90 -17.41
N LYS A 177 -20.59 8.37 -18.36
CA LYS A 177 -21.07 9.12 -19.52
C LYS A 177 -21.70 8.17 -20.52
#